data_35c316379ba3c4890cf8ada31b537cd4
#
_entry.id   35c316379ba3c4890cf8ada31b537cd4
#
_cell.length_a   1.000
_cell.length_b   1.000
_cell.length_c   1.000
_cell.angle_alpha   90.00
_cell.angle_beta   90.00
_cell.angle_gamma   90.00
#
_symmetry.space_group_name_H-M   'P 1'
#
loop_
_entity.id
_entity.type
_entity.pdbx_description
1 polymer ?
#
loop_
_entity_poly.entity_id
_entity_poly.type
_entity_poly.pdbx_seq_one_letter_code
_entity_poly.pdbx_strand_id
1 'polypeptide(L)'
;MLGWMKHKWESRSLGEISVTSGMQMTYLMAESEEKLKSLLMKVKEESEKVGLKLNTQKTKIMASGPITSWQIDGETVETMTDFILGDSKITADGDCSHEIKRRLLLGRKVMTNLDSLLKSRNIALLTKVCLSQSYGFSHVWM
;
A
#
# COMPACT_ATOMS: atom_id res chain seq x y z
N MET A 1 -19.74 -4.40 3.28
CA MET A 1 -18.91 -3.73 2.25
C MET A 1 -17.71 -3.09 2.94
N LEU A 2 -16.52 -3.48 2.58
CA LEU A 2 -15.28 -2.87 3.07
C LEU A 2 -14.84 -1.82 2.06
N GLY A 3 -14.83 -0.55 2.46
CA GLY A 3 -14.30 0.53 1.62
C GLY A 3 -12.91 0.91 2.10
N TRP A 4 -11.94 0.93 1.20
CA TRP A 4 -10.57 1.36 1.44
C TRP A 4 -10.29 2.65 0.72
N MET A 5 -9.67 3.58 1.40
CA MET A 5 -9.30 4.86 0.82
C MET A 5 -7.81 5.13 1.05
N LYS A 6 -7.10 5.40 -0.03
CA LYS A 6 -5.69 5.78 -0.01
C LYS A 6 -5.57 7.27 -0.23
N HIS A 7 -4.95 7.97 0.70
CA HIS A 7 -4.73 9.41 0.62
C HIS A 7 -3.25 9.73 0.55
N LYS A 8 -2.94 10.78 -0.18
CA LYS A 8 -1.65 11.45 -0.10
C LYS A 8 -1.88 12.88 0.39
N TRP A 9 -1.21 13.23 1.46
CA TRP A 9 -1.25 14.56 2.04
C TRP A 9 -0.11 15.41 1.48
N GLU A 10 -0.40 16.66 1.17
CA GLU A 10 0.60 17.65 0.80
C GLU A 10 0.62 18.75 1.86
N SER A 11 1.80 18.99 2.44
CA SER A 11 2.00 20.13 3.32
C SER A 11 2.16 21.39 2.49
N ARG A 12 1.34 22.43 2.74
CA ARG A 12 1.61 23.79 2.26
C ARG A 12 2.57 24.46 3.23
N SER A 13 3.77 24.75 2.79
CA SER A 13 4.70 25.60 3.50
C SER A 13 4.22 27.05 3.37
N LEU A 14 3.80 27.63 4.48
CA LEU A 14 3.77 29.07 4.69
C LEU A 14 5.12 29.42 5.33
N GLY A 15 6.09 29.92 4.52
CA GLY A 15 7.36 30.43 5.00
C GLY A 15 8.40 29.34 5.27
N GLU A 16 9.38 29.27 4.37
CA GLU A 16 10.73 28.73 4.52
C GLU A 16 11.03 27.80 5.71
N ILE A 17 10.61 26.58 5.62
CA ILE A 17 11.33 25.43 6.15
C ILE A 17 11.15 24.34 5.13
N SER A 18 12.23 23.99 4.43
CA SER A 18 12.32 22.82 3.59
C SER A 18 12.18 21.55 4.44
N VAL A 19 10.97 21.18 4.77
CA VAL A 19 10.69 19.85 5.25
C VAL A 19 10.53 18.99 4.01
N THR A 20 11.50 18.16 3.73
CA THR A 20 11.37 17.05 2.80
C THR A 20 10.16 16.26 3.24
N SER A 21 9.05 16.51 2.60
CA SER A 21 7.78 15.88 2.84
C SER A 21 7.93 14.41 2.47
N GLY A 22 8.18 13.59 3.47
CA GLY A 22 7.99 12.15 3.34
C GLY A 22 6.57 11.92 2.85
N MET A 23 6.38 11.07 1.84
CA MET A 23 5.07 10.68 1.32
C MET A 23 4.26 10.04 2.47
N GLN A 24 3.45 10.82 3.16
CA GLN A 24 2.49 10.26 4.11
C GLN A 24 1.31 9.69 3.34
N MET A 25 1.20 8.38 3.33
CA MET A 25 0.04 7.67 2.85
C MET A 25 -0.83 7.29 4.04
N THR A 26 -2.11 7.66 4.00
CA THR A 26 -3.09 7.25 5.00
C THR A 26 -4.10 6.31 4.34
N TYR A 27 -4.42 5.23 5.03
CA TYR A 27 -5.44 4.27 4.61
C TYR A 27 -6.63 4.36 5.56
N LEU A 28 -7.81 4.55 5.01
CA LEU A 28 -9.07 4.53 5.76
C LEU A 28 -9.88 3.31 5.35
N MET A 29 -10.48 2.66 6.32
CA MET A 29 -11.29 1.48 6.10
C MET A 29 -12.62 1.60 6.85
N ALA A 30 -13.72 1.27 6.20
CA ALA A 30 -15.03 1.25 6.79
C ALA A 30 -15.92 0.16 6.18
N GLU A 31 -16.92 -0.27 6.92
CA GLU A 31 -17.87 -1.30 6.50
C GLU A 31 -18.92 -0.78 5.49
N SER A 32 -19.15 0.53 5.46
CA SER A 32 -20.11 1.16 4.56
C SER A 32 -19.58 2.45 3.97
N GLU A 33 -20.13 2.86 2.84
CA GLU A 33 -19.79 4.11 2.15
C GLU A 33 -20.03 5.33 3.04
N GLU A 34 -21.13 5.35 3.78
CA GLU A 34 -21.49 6.45 4.68
C GLU A 34 -20.50 6.60 5.83
N LYS A 35 -20.11 5.47 6.44
CA LYS A 35 -19.08 5.46 7.49
C LYS A 35 -17.73 5.91 6.94
N LEU A 36 -17.39 5.50 5.72
CA LEU A 36 -16.15 5.91 5.07
C LEU A 36 -16.12 7.41 4.79
N LYS A 37 -17.23 7.98 4.29
CA LYS A 37 -17.38 9.43 4.10
C LYS A 37 -17.23 10.19 5.42
N SER A 38 -17.91 9.75 6.47
CA SER A 38 -17.84 10.37 7.78
C SER A 38 -16.42 10.35 8.34
N LEU A 39 -15.73 9.21 8.22
CA LEU A 39 -14.33 9.06 8.66
C LEU A 39 -13.39 9.97 7.86
N LEU A 40 -13.56 10.03 6.55
CA LEU A 40 -12.79 10.90 5.67
C LEU A 40 -12.96 12.38 6.04
N MET A 41 -14.18 12.83 6.28
CA MET A 41 -14.45 14.22 6.65
C MET A 41 -13.80 14.59 7.98
N LYS A 42 -13.85 13.70 8.97
CA LYS A 42 -13.14 13.89 10.25
C LYS A 42 -11.62 13.98 10.05
N VAL A 43 -11.04 13.06 9.29
CA VAL A 43 -9.59 13.07 9.02
C VAL A 43 -9.20 14.32 8.25
N LYS A 44 -9.99 14.74 7.28
CA LYS A 44 -9.78 15.98 6.53
C LYS A 44 -9.78 17.19 7.46
N GLU A 45 -10.81 17.36 8.30
CA GLU A 45 -10.92 18.45 9.26
C GLU A 45 -9.72 18.51 10.21
N GLU A 46 -9.36 17.39 10.82
CA GLU A 46 -8.22 17.31 11.74
C GLU A 46 -6.88 17.60 11.05
N SER A 47 -6.73 17.15 9.81
CA SER A 47 -5.51 17.38 9.03
C SER A 47 -5.37 18.85 8.60
N GLU A 48 -6.48 19.51 8.25
CA GLU A 48 -6.48 20.93 7.90
C GLU A 48 -6.07 21.81 9.09
N LYS A 49 -6.40 21.43 10.32
CA LYS A 49 -5.97 22.12 11.56
C LYS A 49 -4.45 22.16 11.71
N VAL A 50 -3.75 21.14 11.23
CA VAL A 50 -2.27 21.06 11.25
C VAL A 50 -1.63 21.49 9.92
N GLY A 51 -2.39 22.10 9.00
CA GLY A 51 -1.90 22.62 7.73
C GLY A 51 -1.71 21.57 6.62
N LEU A 52 -2.25 20.38 6.79
CA LEU A 52 -2.23 19.34 5.77
C LEU A 52 -3.51 19.38 4.92
N LYS A 53 -3.37 19.34 3.59
CA LYS A 53 -4.50 19.28 2.68
C LYS A 53 -4.60 17.91 2.03
N LEU A 54 -5.84 17.43 1.91
CA LEU A 54 -6.15 16.24 1.16
C LEU A 54 -5.92 16.49 -0.34
N ASN A 55 -5.14 15.61 -0.96
CA ASN A 55 -4.98 15.63 -2.42
C ASN A 55 -6.02 14.69 -3.05
N THR A 56 -7.12 15.26 -3.56
CA THR A 56 -8.23 14.53 -4.16
C THR A 56 -7.82 13.75 -5.40
N GLN A 57 -6.92 14.28 -6.22
CA GLN A 57 -6.42 13.63 -7.44
C GLN A 57 -5.60 12.35 -7.14
N LYS A 58 -4.94 12.32 -5.98
CA LYS A 58 -4.16 11.15 -5.54
C LYS A 58 -4.92 10.24 -4.58
N THR A 59 -6.14 10.64 -4.24
CA THR A 59 -7.04 9.83 -3.43
C THR A 59 -7.72 8.80 -4.31
N LYS A 60 -7.74 7.56 -3.86
CA LYS A 60 -8.36 6.45 -4.57
C LYS A 60 -9.23 5.65 -3.63
N ILE A 61 -10.34 5.14 -4.15
CA ILE A 61 -11.27 4.32 -3.38
C ILE A 61 -11.36 2.93 -3.99
N MET A 62 -11.45 1.93 -3.12
CA MET A 62 -11.71 0.55 -3.49
C MET A 62 -12.89 0.02 -2.66
N ALA A 63 -13.81 -0.66 -3.29
CA ALA A 63 -14.90 -1.33 -2.60
C ALA A 63 -15.12 -2.74 -3.14
N SER A 64 -15.63 -3.62 -2.29
CA SER A 64 -15.99 -4.99 -2.66
C SER A 64 -17.33 -5.11 -3.39
N GLY A 65 -17.99 -4.00 -3.69
CA GLY A 65 -19.25 -3.96 -4.42
C GLY A 65 -19.28 -2.85 -5.47
N PRO A 66 -20.34 -2.77 -6.27
CA PRO A 66 -20.46 -1.74 -7.30
C PRO A 66 -20.54 -0.35 -6.67
N ILE A 67 -19.56 0.49 -6.98
CA ILE A 67 -19.59 1.93 -6.70
C ILE A 67 -19.78 2.64 -8.02
N THR A 68 -20.85 3.44 -8.14
CA THR A 68 -21.16 4.15 -9.37
C THR A 68 -20.33 5.41 -9.54
N SER A 69 -20.13 6.17 -8.49
CA SER A 69 -19.21 7.31 -8.47
C SER A 69 -19.03 7.82 -7.04
N TRP A 70 -17.82 8.26 -6.72
CA TRP A 70 -17.54 8.88 -5.44
C TRP A 70 -16.94 10.26 -5.64
N GLN A 71 -17.48 11.24 -4.91
CA GLN A 71 -17.03 12.63 -5.01
C GLN A 71 -16.58 13.15 -3.65
N ILE A 72 -15.48 13.88 -3.66
CA ILE A 72 -14.96 14.63 -2.52
C ILE A 72 -14.86 16.09 -2.98
N ASP A 73 -15.56 16.99 -2.28
CA ASP A 73 -15.57 18.43 -2.61
C ASP A 73 -15.94 18.74 -4.07
N GLY A 74 -16.83 17.94 -4.68
CA GLY A 74 -17.23 18.09 -6.07
C GLY A 74 -16.28 17.46 -7.10
N GLU A 75 -15.13 16.94 -6.67
CA GLU A 75 -14.20 16.21 -7.52
C GLU A 75 -14.45 14.71 -7.47
N THR A 76 -14.46 14.07 -8.63
CA THR A 76 -14.65 12.62 -8.73
C THR A 76 -13.39 11.90 -8.32
N VAL A 77 -13.52 10.94 -7.40
CA VAL A 77 -12.41 10.10 -6.92
C VAL A 77 -12.29 8.88 -7.81
N GLU A 78 -11.06 8.53 -8.18
CA GLU A 78 -10.77 7.34 -8.97
C GLU A 78 -11.06 6.08 -8.17
N THR A 79 -11.83 5.16 -8.77
CA THR A 79 -12.05 3.83 -8.23
C THR A 79 -10.97 2.87 -8.72
N MET A 80 -10.51 1.98 -7.83
CA MET A 80 -9.51 0.98 -8.16
C MET A 80 -9.99 -0.42 -7.77
N THR A 81 -9.52 -1.41 -8.50
CA THR A 81 -9.82 -2.82 -8.26
C THR A 81 -8.80 -3.51 -7.37
N ASP A 82 -7.60 -2.96 -7.30
CA ASP A 82 -6.51 -3.47 -6.48
C ASP A 82 -5.56 -2.36 -6.04
N PHE A 83 -4.85 -2.57 -4.96
CA PHE A 83 -3.76 -1.70 -4.52
C PHE A 83 -2.74 -2.47 -3.66
N ILE A 84 -1.58 -1.86 -3.45
CA ILE A 84 -0.55 -2.43 -2.59
C ILE A 84 -0.59 -1.72 -1.23
N LEU A 85 -0.91 -2.47 -0.18
CA LEU A 85 -0.85 -2.05 1.21
C LEU A 85 0.42 -2.63 1.85
N GLY A 86 1.39 -1.76 2.13
CA GLY A 86 2.72 -2.23 2.52
C GLY A 86 3.32 -3.11 1.42
N ASP A 87 3.56 -4.37 1.72
CA ASP A 87 4.10 -5.35 0.77
C ASP A 87 3.03 -6.29 0.17
N SER A 88 1.77 -6.13 0.52
CA SER A 88 0.69 -7.03 0.11
C SER A 88 -0.21 -6.40 -0.94
N LYS A 89 -0.50 -7.14 -2.00
CA LYS A 89 -1.49 -6.77 -2.99
C LYS A 89 -2.88 -7.16 -2.49
N ILE A 90 -3.77 -6.17 -2.37
CA ILE A 90 -5.16 -6.35 -1.94
C ILE A 90 -6.05 -6.08 -3.14
N THR A 91 -7.02 -6.96 -3.35
CA THR A 91 -8.02 -6.86 -4.42
C THR A 91 -9.42 -6.62 -3.87
N ALA A 92 -10.25 -5.94 -4.63
CA ALA A 92 -11.61 -5.59 -4.22
C ALA A 92 -12.53 -6.81 -4.03
N ASP A 93 -12.27 -7.89 -4.77
CA ASP A 93 -13.00 -9.15 -4.68
C ASP A 93 -12.51 -10.06 -3.52
N GLY A 94 -11.41 -9.70 -2.86
CA GLY A 94 -10.81 -10.49 -1.80
C GLY A 94 -10.03 -11.71 -2.28
N ASP A 95 -9.81 -11.86 -3.60
CA ASP A 95 -9.01 -12.96 -4.15
C ASP A 95 -7.52 -12.77 -3.87
N CYS A 96 -6.95 -13.63 -3.04
CA CYS A 96 -5.53 -13.62 -2.71
C CYS A 96 -4.63 -14.34 -3.73
N SER A 97 -5.18 -14.97 -4.76
CA SER A 97 -4.43 -15.78 -5.75
C SER A 97 -3.34 -14.96 -6.44
N HIS A 98 -3.65 -13.71 -6.78
CA HIS A 98 -2.69 -12.79 -7.40
C HIS A 98 -1.53 -12.45 -6.47
N GLU A 99 -1.81 -12.22 -5.20
CA GLU A 99 -0.78 -11.93 -4.19
C GLU A 99 0.11 -13.16 -3.96
N ILE A 100 -0.46 -14.33 -3.84
CA ILE A 100 0.29 -15.59 -3.69
C ILE A 100 1.25 -15.78 -4.87
N LYS A 101 0.74 -15.66 -6.10
CA LYS A 101 1.56 -15.77 -7.33
C LYS A 101 2.67 -14.71 -7.34
N ARG A 102 2.36 -13.46 -6.99
CA ARG A 102 3.34 -12.37 -6.91
C ARG A 102 4.46 -12.69 -5.92
N ARG A 103 4.14 -13.17 -4.73
CA ARG A 103 5.11 -13.53 -3.70
C ARG A 103 6.00 -14.71 -4.11
N LEU A 104 5.40 -15.72 -4.71
CA LEU A 104 6.15 -16.85 -5.25
C LEU A 104 7.15 -16.42 -6.33
N LEU A 105 6.75 -15.50 -7.22
CA LEU A 105 7.64 -14.95 -8.24
C LEU A 105 8.78 -14.13 -7.63
N LEU A 106 8.49 -13.32 -6.63
CA LEU A 106 9.50 -12.53 -5.90
C LEU A 106 10.51 -13.47 -5.21
N GLY A 107 10.03 -14.48 -4.48
CA GLY A 107 10.88 -15.47 -3.84
C GLY A 107 11.77 -16.20 -4.84
N ARG A 108 11.21 -16.62 -5.98
CA ARG A 108 11.97 -17.25 -7.06
C ARG A 108 13.05 -16.31 -7.63
N LYS A 109 12.71 -15.04 -7.86
CA LYS A 109 13.66 -14.04 -8.34
C LYS A 109 14.82 -13.84 -7.38
N VAL A 110 14.55 -13.76 -6.08
CA VAL A 110 15.59 -13.64 -5.03
C VAL A 110 16.50 -14.86 -5.03
N MET A 111 15.93 -16.07 -5.09
CA MET A 111 16.71 -17.31 -5.15
C MET A 111 17.58 -17.39 -6.41
N THR A 112 17.06 -16.92 -7.55
CA THR A 112 17.86 -16.84 -8.78
C THR A 112 19.01 -15.86 -8.65
N ASN A 113 18.82 -14.72 -8.00
CA ASN A 113 19.88 -13.74 -7.77
C ASN A 113 20.96 -14.28 -6.81
N LEU A 114 20.59 -15.17 -5.89
CA LEU A 114 21.52 -15.82 -4.96
C LEU A 114 22.21 -17.07 -5.55
N ASP A 115 21.86 -17.49 -6.75
CA ASP A 115 22.31 -18.74 -7.36
C ASP A 115 23.87 -18.84 -7.41
N SER A 116 24.53 -17.74 -7.76
CA SER A 116 26.00 -17.68 -7.78
C SER A 116 26.63 -17.90 -6.40
N LEU A 117 26.02 -17.36 -5.35
CA LEU A 117 26.46 -17.52 -3.96
C LEU A 117 26.18 -18.94 -3.47
N LEU A 118 25.01 -19.47 -3.78
CA LEU A 118 24.61 -20.82 -3.38
C LEU A 118 25.43 -21.92 -4.06
N LYS A 119 25.87 -21.69 -5.29
CA LYS A 119 26.76 -22.60 -6.04
C LYS A 119 28.24 -22.45 -5.68
N SER A 120 28.65 -21.37 -5.03
CA SER A 120 30.03 -21.15 -4.66
C SER A 120 30.55 -22.23 -3.70
N ARG A 121 31.73 -22.80 -3.99
CA ARG A 121 32.40 -23.78 -3.11
C ARG A 121 33.06 -23.14 -1.89
N ASN A 122 33.30 -21.83 -1.95
CA ASN A 122 34.02 -21.10 -0.88
C ASN A 122 33.09 -20.68 0.28
N ILE A 123 31.78 -20.88 0.16
CA ILE A 123 30.81 -20.52 1.17
C ILE A 123 30.37 -21.79 1.90
N ALA A 124 30.46 -21.76 3.25
CA ALA A 124 30.04 -22.86 4.09
C ALA A 124 28.55 -23.20 3.93
N LEU A 125 28.20 -24.48 4.04
CA LEU A 125 26.83 -24.96 3.87
C LEU A 125 25.86 -24.29 4.86
N LEU A 126 26.28 -24.10 6.11
CA LEU A 126 25.45 -23.41 7.13
C LEU A 126 25.09 -21.98 6.71
N THR A 127 26.05 -21.25 6.16
CA THR A 127 25.82 -19.90 5.64
C THR A 127 24.82 -19.90 4.49
N LYS A 128 24.92 -20.87 3.59
CA LYS A 128 23.95 -21.03 2.47
C LYS A 128 22.55 -21.33 2.97
N VAL A 129 22.41 -22.18 3.98
CA VAL A 129 21.11 -22.48 4.60
C VAL A 129 20.54 -21.23 5.26
N CYS A 130 21.31 -20.48 6.03
CA CYS A 130 20.87 -19.22 6.63
C CYS A 130 20.42 -18.21 5.57
N LEU A 131 21.18 -18.04 4.48
CA LEU A 131 20.81 -17.15 3.39
C LEU A 131 19.49 -17.57 2.73
N SER A 132 19.33 -18.85 2.40
CA SER A 132 18.11 -19.35 1.78
C SER A 132 16.89 -19.22 2.69
N GLN A 133 17.04 -19.43 4.00
CA GLN A 133 15.96 -19.23 4.97
C GLN A 133 15.62 -17.76 5.13
N SER A 134 16.61 -16.88 5.30
CA SER A 134 16.37 -15.44 5.51
C SER A 134 15.71 -14.78 4.30
N TYR A 135 16.14 -15.09 3.09
CA TYR A 135 15.63 -14.45 1.88
C TYR A 135 14.46 -15.20 1.24
N GLY A 136 14.45 -16.52 1.31
CA GLY A 136 13.37 -17.32 0.75
C GLY A 136 12.07 -17.21 1.56
N PHE A 137 12.17 -17.28 2.88
CA PHE A 137 10.98 -17.20 3.75
C PHE A 137 10.47 -15.78 3.95
N SER A 138 11.33 -14.77 4.04
CA SER A 138 10.88 -13.41 4.28
C SER A 138 10.02 -12.84 3.15
N HIS A 139 10.26 -13.25 1.90
CA HIS A 139 9.46 -12.78 0.76
C HIS A 139 8.20 -13.60 0.48
N VAL A 140 8.08 -14.80 1.02
CA VAL A 140 6.90 -15.66 0.81
C VAL A 140 5.90 -15.55 1.96
N TRP A 141 6.36 -15.28 3.20
CA TRP A 141 5.53 -15.37 4.40
C TRP A 141 5.40 -14.06 5.23
N MET A 142 6.04 -13.02 4.79
CA MET A 142 5.72 -11.68 5.32
C MET A 142 4.61 -11.03 4.49
#